data_efe7396c01c3bd99a3053b69b6207267
#
_entry.id   efe7396c01c3bd99a3053b69b6207267
#
_cell.length_a   1.000
_cell.length_b   1.000
_cell.length_c   1.000
_cell.angle_alpha   90.00
_cell.angle_beta   90.00
_cell.angle_gamma   90.00
#
_symmetry.space_group_name_H-M   'P 1'
#
loop_
_entity.id
_entity.type
_entity.pdbx_description
1 polymer ?
#
loop_
_entity_poly.entity_id
_entity_poly.type
_entity_poly.pdbx_seq_one_letter_code
_entity_poly.pdbx_strand_id
1 'polypeptide(L)'
;MMNNRYKTMIVDDEPAQLESLTGMLGRFPSYELVASCSSVPEALRVLAEQQPDLLLLDVMLPPDTGFDLLEKLQERSFEVIFTTSHADFAIRALREAAVDYLLKPVGED
;
A
#
# COMPACT_ATOMS: atom_id res chain seq x y z
N MET A 1 -2.32 -17.42 -23.65
CA MET A 1 -2.54 -17.62 -22.23
C MET A 1 -2.54 -16.31 -21.48
N MET A 2 -3.54 -16.12 -20.70
CA MET A 2 -3.63 -14.92 -19.89
C MET A 2 -2.66 -14.98 -18.72
N ASN A 3 -1.94 -13.91 -18.52
CA ASN A 3 -1.06 -13.79 -17.38
C ASN A 3 -1.71 -12.81 -16.40
N ASN A 4 -2.55 -13.35 -15.54
CA ASN A 4 -3.33 -12.52 -14.61
C ASN A 4 -2.47 -12.14 -13.41
N ARG A 5 -1.78 -11.03 -13.55
CA ARG A 5 -0.97 -10.51 -12.46
C ARG A 5 -1.65 -9.27 -11.89
N TYR A 6 -1.67 -9.19 -10.58
CA TYR A 6 -2.26 -8.05 -9.89
C TYR A 6 -1.22 -6.95 -9.75
N LYS A 7 -1.52 -5.80 -10.31
CA LYS A 7 -0.63 -4.65 -10.21
C LYS A 7 -0.67 -4.13 -8.79
N THR A 8 0.49 -4.08 -8.17
CA THR A 8 0.59 -3.72 -6.75
C THR A 8 1.46 -2.48 -6.61
N MET A 9 0.99 -1.55 -5.78
CA MET A 9 1.72 -0.33 -5.47
C MET A 9 1.97 -0.29 -3.98
N ILE A 10 3.15 0.18 -3.59
CA ILE A 10 3.53 0.29 -2.18
C ILE A 10 3.77 1.76 -1.86
N VAL A 11 3.21 2.21 -0.73
CA VAL A 11 3.46 3.57 -0.24
C VAL A 11 3.95 3.45 1.20
N ASP A 12 5.20 3.83 1.43
CA ASP A 12 5.83 3.72 2.73
C ASP A 12 7.06 4.63 2.74
N ASP A 13 7.24 5.42 3.80
CA ASP A 13 8.34 6.37 3.84
C ASP A 13 9.63 5.78 4.39
N GLU A 14 9.63 4.52 4.80
CA GLU A 14 10.82 3.84 5.31
C GLU A 14 11.44 2.97 4.24
N PRO A 15 12.67 3.30 3.79
CA PRO A 15 13.30 2.49 2.73
C PRO A 15 13.43 1.03 3.09
N ALA A 16 13.70 0.72 4.36
CA ALA A 16 13.84 -0.67 4.78
C ALA A 16 12.52 -1.43 4.61
N GLN A 17 11.39 -0.78 4.89
CA GLN A 17 10.10 -1.41 4.72
C GLN A 17 9.74 -1.58 3.26
N LEU A 18 10.07 -0.57 2.43
CA LEU A 18 9.85 -0.71 0.99
C LEU A 18 10.61 -1.92 0.46
N GLU A 19 11.83 -2.09 0.92
CA GLU A 19 12.65 -3.21 0.50
C GLU A 19 12.07 -4.54 0.96
N SER A 20 11.62 -4.59 2.22
CA SER A 20 11.03 -5.81 2.76
C SER A 20 9.76 -6.20 2.02
N LEU A 21 8.90 -5.23 1.75
CA LEU A 21 7.65 -5.50 1.04
C LEU A 21 7.91 -5.91 -0.40
N THR A 22 8.88 -5.25 -1.04
CA THR A 22 9.25 -5.62 -2.41
C THR A 22 9.76 -7.05 -2.45
N GLY A 23 10.59 -7.42 -1.48
CA GLY A 23 11.08 -8.79 -1.42
C GLY A 23 9.99 -9.80 -1.18
N MET A 24 9.03 -9.45 -0.31
CA MET A 24 7.91 -10.33 -0.06
C MET A 24 7.09 -10.56 -1.32
N LEU A 25 6.79 -9.48 -2.04
CA LEU A 25 6.01 -9.60 -3.28
C LEU A 25 6.71 -10.46 -4.31
N GLY A 26 8.04 -10.44 -4.32
CA GLY A 26 8.80 -11.25 -5.26
C GLY A 26 8.58 -12.75 -5.09
N ARG A 27 8.04 -13.18 -3.95
CA ARG A 27 7.73 -14.59 -3.71
C ARG A 27 6.36 -14.98 -4.24
N PHE A 28 5.60 -14.01 -4.71
CA PHE A 28 4.23 -14.27 -5.18
C PHE A 28 4.11 -13.81 -6.62
N PRO A 29 4.31 -14.72 -7.58
CA PRO A 29 4.32 -14.32 -8.99
C PRO A 29 3.02 -13.68 -9.49
N SER A 30 1.92 -13.89 -8.77
CA SER A 30 0.64 -13.31 -9.16
C SER A 30 0.59 -11.80 -8.92
N TYR A 31 1.56 -11.25 -8.19
CA TYR A 31 1.57 -9.83 -7.87
C TYR A 31 2.76 -9.16 -8.52
N GLU A 32 2.51 -8.07 -9.22
CA GLU A 32 3.54 -7.35 -9.92
C GLU A 32 3.67 -5.96 -9.31
N LEU A 33 4.86 -5.63 -8.80
CA LEU A 33 5.10 -4.31 -8.26
C LEU A 33 5.24 -3.32 -9.42
N VAL A 34 4.33 -2.36 -9.49
CA VAL A 34 4.36 -1.36 -10.58
C VAL A 34 4.87 -0.02 -10.10
N ALA A 35 4.85 0.25 -8.80
CA ALA A 35 5.37 1.51 -8.28
C ALA A 35 5.57 1.40 -6.78
N SER A 36 6.54 2.15 -6.27
CA SER A 36 6.70 2.34 -4.83
C SER A 36 6.95 3.83 -4.60
N CYS A 37 6.26 4.37 -3.60
CA CYS A 37 6.28 5.78 -3.30
C CYS A 37 6.55 5.98 -1.82
N SER A 38 7.02 7.17 -1.47
CA SER A 38 7.40 7.45 -0.08
C SER A 38 6.60 8.59 0.54
N SER A 39 5.64 9.15 -0.17
CA SER A 39 4.85 10.26 0.36
C SER A 39 3.48 10.28 -0.29
N VAL A 40 2.55 11.00 0.35
CA VAL A 40 1.20 11.14 -0.18
C VAL A 40 1.19 11.90 -1.51
N PRO A 41 1.89 13.03 -1.64
CA PRO A 41 1.89 13.73 -2.94
C PRO A 41 2.42 12.86 -4.08
N GLU A 42 3.49 12.12 -3.82
CA GLU A 42 4.05 11.24 -4.83
C GLU A 42 3.05 10.14 -5.21
N ALA A 43 2.40 9.58 -4.19
CA ALA A 43 1.44 8.51 -4.41
C ALA A 43 0.26 8.99 -5.24
N LEU A 44 -0.24 10.21 -4.98
CA LEU A 44 -1.34 10.77 -5.75
C LEU A 44 -0.97 10.92 -7.22
N ARG A 45 0.25 11.38 -7.47
CA ARG A 45 0.70 11.55 -8.84
C ARG A 45 0.78 10.21 -9.57
N VAL A 46 1.35 9.21 -8.88
CA VAL A 46 1.50 7.90 -9.49
C VAL A 46 0.15 7.22 -9.70
N LEU A 47 -0.76 7.37 -8.74
CA LEU A 47 -2.09 6.76 -8.87
C LEU A 47 -2.86 7.32 -10.06
N ALA A 48 -2.59 8.56 -10.44
CA ALA A 48 -3.23 9.13 -11.62
C ALA A 48 -2.76 8.45 -12.91
N GLU A 49 -1.57 7.89 -12.91
CA GLU A 49 -0.99 7.26 -14.10
C GLU A 49 -1.08 5.75 -14.06
N GLN A 50 -0.79 5.17 -12.90
CA GLN A 50 -0.85 3.73 -12.71
C GLN A 50 -2.17 3.41 -12.03
N GLN A 51 -2.87 2.45 -12.51
CA GLN A 51 -4.12 2.04 -11.87
C GLN A 51 -3.89 0.67 -11.25
N PRO A 52 -3.40 0.63 -10.02
CA PRO A 52 -3.09 -0.66 -9.40
C PRO A 52 -4.36 -1.42 -9.03
N ASP A 53 -4.19 -2.70 -8.81
CA ASP A 53 -5.26 -3.54 -8.28
C ASP A 53 -5.20 -3.59 -6.77
N LEU A 54 -3.99 -3.41 -6.21
CA LEU A 54 -3.76 -3.53 -4.78
C LEU A 54 -2.81 -2.44 -4.33
N LEU A 55 -3.14 -1.80 -3.22
CA LEU A 55 -2.30 -0.77 -2.62
C LEU A 55 -1.89 -1.21 -1.21
N LEU A 56 -0.58 -1.34 -0.99
CA LEU A 56 -0.03 -1.57 0.34
C LEU A 56 0.35 -0.19 0.86
N LEU A 57 -0.35 0.26 1.89
CA LEU A 57 -0.30 1.64 2.31
C LEU A 57 0.09 1.76 3.78
N ASP A 58 1.20 2.46 4.03
CA ASP A 58 1.60 2.75 5.40
C ASP A 58 0.65 3.78 6.00
N VAL A 59 0.34 3.60 7.28
CA VAL A 59 -0.49 4.56 7.99
C VAL A 59 0.26 5.87 8.20
N MET A 60 1.55 5.78 8.56
CA MET A 60 2.34 6.96 8.90
C MET A 60 3.19 7.40 7.72
N LEU A 61 2.80 8.52 7.13
CA LEU A 61 3.50 9.11 5.97
C LEU A 61 3.71 10.61 6.23
N PRO A 62 4.53 10.96 7.24
CA PRO A 62 4.67 12.38 7.61
C PRO A 62 4.98 13.28 6.43
N PRO A 63 4.41 14.46 6.39
CA PRO A 63 3.51 15.07 7.38
C PRO A 63 2.07 14.59 7.32
N ASP A 64 1.77 13.66 6.42
CA ASP A 64 0.42 13.14 6.23
C ASP A 64 0.28 11.75 6.83
N THR A 65 -0.88 11.12 6.60
CA THR A 65 -1.11 9.73 6.94
C THR A 65 -1.67 9.02 5.72
N GLY A 66 -1.67 7.68 5.78
CA GLY A 66 -2.29 6.90 4.72
C GLY A 66 -3.78 7.18 4.61
N PHE A 67 -4.43 7.51 5.72
CA PHE A 67 -5.85 7.86 5.69
C PHE A 67 -6.07 9.13 4.88
N ASP A 68 -5.14 10.09 4.99
CA ASP A 68 -5.23 11.32 4.23
C ASP A 68 -5.19 11.04 2.73
N LEU A 69 -4.36 10.08 2.33
CA LEU A 69 -4.30 9.70 0.92
C LEU A 69 -5.65 9.21 0.44
N LEU A 70 -6.28 8.31 1.19
CA LEU A 70 -7.57 7.76 0.78
C LEU A 70 -8.65 8.82 0.73
N GLU A 71 -8.61 9.80 1.65
CA GLU A 71 -9.59 10.87 1.65
C GLU A 71 -9.50 11.76 0.43
N LYS A 72 -8.31 11.86 -0.15
CA LYS A 72 -8.10 12.69 -1.34
C LYS A 72 -8.54 11.98 -2.63
N LEU A 73 -8.84 10.69 -2.55
CA LEU A 73 -9.27 9.93 -3.71
C LEU A 73 -10.78 9.84 -3.71
N GLN A 74 -11.40 10.36 -4.76
CA GLN A 74 -12.85 10.36 -4.84
C GLN A 74 -13.41 8.98 -5.12
N GLU A 75 -12.70 8.21 -5.94
CA GLU A 75 -13.11 6.86 -6.26
C GLU A 75 -11.90 5.96 -6.21
N ARG A 76 -12.14 4.72 -5.77
CA ARG A 76 -11.09 3.72 -5.72
C ARG A 76 -11.57 2.47 -6.41
N SER A 77 -10.77 1.99 -7.35
CA SER A 77 -11.02 0.70 -7.99
C SER A 77 -10.04 -0.36 -7.51
N PHE A 78 -9.28 -0.06 -6.46
CA PHE A 78 -8.27 -0.98 -5.95
C PHE A 78 -8.55 -1.33 -4.51
N GLU A 79 -8.02 -2.46 -4.10
CA GLU A 79 -8.10 -2.90 -2.71
C GLU A 79 -6.94 -2.31 -1.92
N VAL A 80 -7.14 -2.10 -0.63
CA VAL A 80 -6.15 -1.49 0.24
C VAL A 80 -5.82 -2.42 1.38
N ILE A 81 -4.51 -2.60 1.61
CA ILE A 81 -4.02 -3.28 2.81
C ILE A 81 -3.12 -2.27 3.52
N PHE A 82 -3.51 -1.88 4.72
CA PHE A 82 -2.68 -0.98 5.51
C PHE A 82 -1.55 -1.74 6.16
N THR A 83 -0.37 -1.13 6.15
CA THR A 83 0.77 -1.63 6.89
C THR A 83 1.03 -0.65 8.04
N THR A 84 1.25 -1.16 9.24
CA THR A 84 1.43 -0.29 10.39
C THR A 84 2.19 -0.99 11.50
N SER A 85 2.94 -0.20 12.28
CA SER A 85 3.59 -0.67 13.49
C SER A 85 2.68 -0.55 14.72
N HIS A 86 1.49 0.03 14.53
CA HIS A 86 0.60 0.36 15.65
C HIS A 86 -0.73 -0.36 15.50
N ALA A 87 -1.00 -1.30 16.40
CA ALA A 87 -2.23 -2.07 16.34
C ALA A 87 -3.49 -1.18 16.49
N ASP A 88 -3.34 -0.04 17.17
CA ASP A 88 -4.46 0.87 17.37
C ASP A 88 -5.07 1.33 16.06
N PHE A 89 -4.27 1.41 15.02
CA PHE A 89 -4.76 1.87 13.73
C PHE A 89 -5.57 0.83 12.98
N ALA A 90 -5.55 -0.43 13.44
CA ALA A 90 -6.26 -1.49 12.74
C ALA A 90 -7.76 -1.21 12.67
N ILE A 91 -8.32 -0.71 13.77
CA ILE A 91 -9.76 -0.42 13.82
C ILE A 91 -10.09 0.69 12.84
N ARG A 92 -9.26 1.72 12.79
CA ARG A 92 -9.50 2.82 11.87
C ARG A 92 -9.35 2.36 10.43
N ALA A 93 -8.39 1.47 10.18
CA ALA A 93 -8.21 0.93 8.84
C ALA A 93 -9.48 0.23 8.34
N LEU A 94 -10.13 -0.53 9.22
CA LEU A 94 -11.37 -1.19 8.86
C LEU A 94 -12.46 -0.19 8.53
N ARG A 95 -12.51 0.92 9.26
CA ARG A 95 -13.51 1.96 9.01
C ARG A 95 -13.27 2.67 7.68
N GLU A 96 -12.02 2.69 7.22
CA GLU A 96 -11.68 3.34 5.94
C GLU A 96 -11.84 2.37 4.77
N ALA A 97 -12.48 1.25 5.01
CA ALA A 97 -12.77 0.26 3.98
C ALA A 97 -11.52 -0.40 3.40
N ALA A 98 -10.50 -0.55 4.21
CA ALA A 98 -9.35 -1.34 3.81
C ALA A 98 -9.74 -2.81 3.82
N VAL A 99 -9.15 -3.57 2.89
CA VAL A 99 -9.41 -4.99 2.85
C VAL A 99 -8.78 -5.66 4.07
N ASP A 100 -7.61 -5.20 4.46
CA ASP A 100 -6.87 -5.83 5.53
C ASP A 100 -5.82 -4.87 6.05
N TYR A 101 -5.08 -5.30 7.04
CA TYR A 101 -3.94 -4.56 7.53
C TYR A 101 -2.86 -5.56 7.97
N LEU A 102 -1.62 -5.08 7.96
CA LEU A 102 -0.48 -5.87 8.38
C LEU A 102 0.33 -5.07 9.39
N LEU A 103 0.69 -5.70 10.48
CA LEU A 103 1.56 -5.07 11.48
C LEU A 103 3.01 -5.25 11.04
N LYS A 104 3.78 -4.18 11.18
CA LYS A 104 5.20 -4.22 10.88
C LYS A 104 5.96 -4.92 12.01
N PRO A 105 7.05 -5.57 11.70
CA PRO A 105 7.67 -5.69 10.38
C PRO A 105 6.91 -6.67 9.48
N VAL A 106 6.91 -6.38 8.19
CA VAL A 106 6.22 -7.19 7.19
C VAL A 106 7.26 -7.87 6.32
N GLY A 107 6.92 -9.07 5.85
CA GLY A 107 7.84 -9.81 5.00
C GLY A 107 8.70 -10.80 5.75
N GLU A 108 8.49 -10.89 7.05
CA GLU A 108 9.19 -11.86 7.88
C GLU A 108 8.47 -13.19 7.82
N ASP A 109 9.22 -14.23 7.87
CA ASP A 109 8.65 -15.59 7.87
C ASP A 109 8.33 -16.08 9.25
#